data_73e57d272b2ad0c327148794f7833f0f
#
_entry.id   73e57d272b2ad0c327148794f7833f0f
#
_cell.length_a   1.000
_cell.length_b   1.000
_cell.length_c   1.000
_cell.angle_alpha   90.00
_cell.angle_beta   90.00
_cell.angle_gamma   90.00
#
_symmetry.space_group_name_H-M   'P 1'
#
loop_
_entity.id
_entity.type
_entity.pdbx_description
1 polymer ?
#
loop_
_entity_poly.entity_id
_entity_poly.type
_entity_poly.pdbx_seq_one_letter_code
_entity_poly.pdbx_strand_id
1 'polypeptide(L)'
;LEPDETLSEQLYYDLLGSRKPILFVEGDASHSIDSKLYSLIFNEYTVKPLGSCNKVIEATRAFNDLQNFHHLDSHGIVDRDRRSDKEVQYLREKKIFVPDVAEIENILMLEGVIKAVARWRKKDEANVFQKVKMAIMNQFKSELRKQALEHVRHRMKNMAAVCIDRRFRDIGSLEDHISDLLNELNPRAYYEELCRDFHRYVANGDYNSVLKVFNEKTMLVN
;
A
#
# COMPACT_ATOMS: atom_id res chain seq x y z
N LEU A 1 12.01 -19.55 22.40
CA LEU A 1 11.98 -18.53 21.34
C LEU A 1 12.28 -19.26 20.03
N GLU A 2 11.27 -19.56 19.26
CA GLU A 2 11.45 -20.04 17.88
C GLU A 2 12.13 -18.91 17.08
N PRO A 3 13.07 -19.25 16.18
CA PRO A 3 13.70 -18.23 15.34
C PRO A 3 12.63 -17.61 14.46
N ASP A 4 12.52 -16.30 14.52
CA ASP A 4 11.60 -15.50 13.73
C ASP A 4 11.89 -15.75 12.23
N GLU A 5 10.94 -16.38 11.52
CA GLU A 5 11.08 -16.80 10.11
C GLU A 5 11.07 -15.63 9.11
N THR A 6 11.43 -14.42 9.53
CA THR A 6 11.31 -13.21 8.69
C THR A 6 12.25 -13.24 7.49
N LEU A 7 13.41 -13.86 7.61
CA LEU A 7 14.37 -14.05 6.52
C LEU A 7 14.97 -15.45 6.62
N SER A 8 14.79 -16.29 5.61
CA SER A 8 15.47 -17.58 5.57
C SER A 8 16.98 -17.39 5.47
N GLU A 9 17.76 -18.30 6.07
CA GLU A 9 19.22 -18.27 6.03
C GLU A 9 19.76 -18.21 4.59
N GLN A 10 19.14 -18.95 3.68
CA GLN A 10 19.47 -18.93 2.25
C GLN A 10 19.25 -17.55 1.62
N LEU A 11 18.15 -16.88 1.95
CA LEU A 11 17.88 -15.53 1.48
C LEU A 11 18.93 -14.54 1.99
N TYR A 12 19.40 -14.71 3.22
CA TYR A 12 20.46 -13.88 3.79
C TYR A 12 21.78 -14.01 3.02
N TYR A 13 22.19 -15.24 2.69
CA TYR A 13 23.39 -15.49 1.86
C TYR A 13 23.26 -14.92 0.44
N ASP A 14 22.11 -15.06 -0.17
CA ASP A 14 21.84 -14.49 -1.50
C ASP A 14 21.92 -12.96 -1.50
N LEU A 15 21.48 -12.32 -0.43
CA LEU A 15 21.50 -10.88 -0.28
C LEU A 15 22.91 -10.36 -0.01
N LEU A 16 23.66 -11.00 0.89
CA LEU A 16 25.03 -10.61 1.21
C LEU A 16 26.00 -10.78 0.04
N GLY A 17 25.71 -11.71 -0.89
CA GLY A 17 26.45 -11.86 -2.14
C GLY A 17 26.17 -10.80 -3.20
N SER A 18 25.10 -10.02 -3.04
CA SER A 18 24.76 -8.93 -3.95
C SER A 18 25.61 -7.69 -3.68
N ARG A 19 26.09 -7.06 -4.76
CA ARG A 19 26.76 -5.74 -4.69
C ARG A 19 25.80 -4.58 -4.91
N LYS A 20 24.51 -4.86 -5.24
CA LYS A 20 23.46 -3.87 -5.49
C LYS A 20 22.69 -3.61 -4.21
N PRO A 21 22.14 -2.40 -4.00
CA PRO A 21 21.18 -2.17 -2.94
C PRO A 21 19.95 -3.08 -3.10
N ILE A 22 19.27 -3.33 -2.01
CA ILE A 22 18.17 -4.28 -1.96
C ILE A 22 16.84 -3.53 -1.93
N LEU A 23 15.88 -4.01 -2.72
CA LEU A 23 14.51 -3.52 -2.74
C LEU A 23 13.57 -4.66 -2.36
N PHE A 24 13.03 -4.60 -1.16
CA PHE A 24 11.99 -5.51 -0.70
C PHE A 24 10.62 -5.07 -1.22
N VAL A 25 9.85 -6.00 -1.77
CA VAL A 25 8.52 -5.72 -2.35
C VAL A 25 7.49 -6.74 -1.87
N GLU A 26 6.21 -6.42 -2.01
CA GLU A 26 5.12 -7.36 -1.73
C GLU A 26 5.03 -8.46 -2.79
N GLY A 27 4.16 -9.44 -2.55
CA GLY A 27 3.89 -10.52 -3.48
C GLY A 27 4.94 -11.64 -3.49
N ASP A 28 4.82 -12.54 -4.45
CA ASP A 28 5.71 -13.68 -4.64
C ASP A 28 6.56 -13.56 -5.92
N ALA A 29 7.61 -14.37 -6.02
CA ALA A 29 8.56 -14.30 -7.13
C ALA A 29 7.98 -14.75 -8.48
N SER A 30 6.92 -15.54 -8.49
CA SER A 30 6.41 -16.22 -9.68
C SER A 30 5.17 -15.55 -10.30
N HIS A 31 4.25 -15.08 -9.48
CA HIS A 31 2.92 -14.64 -9.91
C HIS A 31 2.68 -13.14 -9.72
N SER A 32 3.39 -12.49 -8.78
CA SER A 32 3.16 -11.09 -8.47
C SER A 32 3.57 -10.15 -9.61
N ILE A 33 2.74 -9.15 -9.83
CA ILE A 33 3.04 -8.01 -10.73
C ILE A 33 4.17 -7.17 -10.13
N ASP A 34 4.19 -6.99 -8.82
CA ASP A 34 5.16 -6.17 -8.07
C ASP A 34 6.59 -6.53 -8.41
N SER A 35 6.94 -7.79 -8.20
CA SER A 35 8.29 -8.31 -8.46
C SER A 35 8.73 -8.05 -9.91
N LYS A 36 7.84 -8.27 -10.88
CA LYS A 36 8.14 -8.07 -12.29
C LYS A 36 8.27 -6.59 -12.64
N LEU A 37 7.32 -5.77 -12.23
CA LEU A 37 7.28 -4.35 -12.53
C LEU A 37 8.46 -3.63 -11.88
N TYR A 38 8.68 -3.83 -10.59
CA TYR A 38 9.75 -3.14 -9.88
C TYR A 38 11.14 -3.59 -10.31
N SER A 39 11.33 -4.84 -10.74
CA SER A 39 12.60 -5.28 -11.33
C SER A 39 12.92 -4.60 -12.67
N LEU A 40 11.89 -4.21 -13.43
CA LEU A 40 12.07 -3.46 -14.67
C LEU A 40 12.34 -1.97 -14.43
N ILE A 41 11.67 -1.38 -13.41
CA ILE A 41 11.81 0.04 -13.09
C ILE A 41 13.12 0.31 -12.34
N PHE A 42 13.50 -0.53 -11.39
CA PHE A 42 14.65 -0.38 -10.49
C PHE A 42 15.71 -1.44 -10.76
N ASN A 43 16.25 -1.44 -11.99
CA ASN A 43 17.23 -2.43 -12.44
C ASN A 43 18.59 -2.32 -11.72
N GLU A 44 18.85 -1.20 -11.05
CA GLU A 44 20.00 -0.96 -10.18
C GLU A 44 19.87 -1.62 -8.81
N TYR A 45 18.68 -2.10 -8.43
CA TYR A 45 18.41 -2.83 -7.18
C TYR A 45 18.34 -4.34 -7.39
N THR A 46 18.63 -5.08 -6.33
CA THR A 46 18.24 -6.49 -6.22
C THR A 46 16.82 -6.54 -5.64
N VAL A 47 15.81 -6.79 -6.47
CA VAL A 47 14.41 -6.84 -6.04
C VAL A 47 14.10 -8.20 -5.43
N LYS A 48 13.55 -8.21 -4.19
CA LYS A 48 13.21 -9.42 -3.44
C LYS A 48 11.77 -9.35 -2.93
N PRO A 49 10.86 -10.19 -3.43
CA PRO A 49 9.49 -10.29 -2.93
C PRO A 49 9.47 -11.07 -1.59
N LEU A 50 8.67 -10.58 -0.63
CA LEU A 50 8.54 -11.16 0.71
C LEU A 50 7.11 -11.57 1.08
N GLY A 51 6.17 -11.48 0.15
CA GLY A 51 4.77 -11.88 0.34
C GLY A 51 3.89 -10.74 0.88
N SER A 52 3.97 -10.43 2.17
CA SER A 52 3.07 -9.43 2.78
C SER A 52 3.77 -8.11 3.10
N CYS A 53 2.98 -7.04 3.20
CA CYS A 53 3.50 -5.72 3.55
C CYS A 53 4.22 -5.71 4.92
N ASN A 54 3.74 -6.46 5.91
CA ASN A 54 4.39 -6.55 7.21
C ASN A 54 5.80 -7.13 7.09
N LYS A 55 5.98 -8.22 6.33
CA LYS A 55 7.29 -8.81 6.08
C LYS A 55 8.23 -7.84 5.37
N VAL A 56 7.74 -7.04 4.42
CA VAL A 56 8.54 -6.01 3.74
C VAL A 56 8.99 -4.94 4.75
N ILE A 57 8.08 -4.47 5.60
CA ILE A 57 8.38 -3.46 6.62
C ILE A 57 9.42 -3.97 7.62
N GLU A 58 9.20 -5.16 8.16
CA GLU A 58 10.08 -5.79 9.15
C GLU A 58 11.46 -6.08 8.57
N ALA A 59 11.53 -6.70 7.39
CA ALA A 59 12.78 -7.01 6.72
C ALA A 59 13.59 -5.75 6.37
N THR A 60 12.92 -4.70 5.84
CA THR A 60 13.59 -3.43 5.51
C THR A 60 14.21 -2.81 6.77
N ARG A 61 13.47 -2.80 7.88
CA ARG A 61 13.96 -2.25 9.15
C ARG A 61 15.11 -3.06 9.71
N ALA A 62 14.91 -4.38 9.86
CA ALA A 62 15.93 -5.29 10.41
C ALA A 62 17.22 -5.24 9.57
N PHE A 63 17.10 -5.21 8.25
CA PHE A 63 18.24 -5.14 7.36
C PHE A 63 18.99 -3.80 7.50
N ASN A 64 18.30 -2.68 7.60
CA ASN A 64 18.93 -1.37 7.80
C ASN A 64 19.55 -1.22 9.20
N ASP A 65 18.96 -1.84 10.24
CA ASP A 65 19.52 -1.84 11.59
C ASP A 65 20.87 -2.59 11.65
N LEU A 66 21.08 -3.57 10.73
CA LEU A 66 22.33 -4.34 10.59
C LEU A 66 23.28 -3.77 9.53
N GLN A 67 23.04 -2.58 9.00
CA GLN A 67 23.82 -1.98 7.92
C GLN A 67 25.33 -1.91 8.22
N ASN A 68 25.72 -1.73 9.49
CA ASN A 68 27.11 -1.71 9.90
C ASN A 68 27.84 -3.05 9.69
N PHE A 69 27.12 -4.17 9.55
CA PHE A 69 27.70 -5.49 9.34
C PHE A 69 27.85 -5.84 7.86
N HIS A 70 26.90 -5.45 7.01
CA HIS A 70 26.88 -5.87 5.60
C HIS A 70 27.12 -4.73 4.62
N HIS A 71 27.07 -3.48 5.05
CA HIS A 71 27.31 -2.26 4.25
C HIS A 71 26.38 -2.09 3.03
N LEU A 72 25.29 -2.85 2.95
CA LEU A 72 24.30 -2.74 1.89
C LEU A 72 23.18 -1.79 2.32
N ASP A 73 22.70 -1.00 1.38
CA ASP A 73 21.50 -0.19 1.59
C ASP A 73 20.26 -0.98 1.21
N SER A 74 19.18 -0.83 1.97
CA SER A 74 17.91 -1.49 1.67
C SER A 74 16.75 -0.54 1.76
N HIS A 75 15.78 -0.78 0.89
CA HIS A 75 14.52 -0.06 0.80
C HIS A 75 13.37 -1.06 0.72
N GLY A 76 12.19 -0.62 1.12
CA GLY A 76 10.95 -1.37 0.92
C GLY A 76 9.99 -0.58 0.02
N ILE A 77 9.16 -1.29 -0.74
CA ILE A 77 7.97 -0.72 -1.38
C ILE A 77 6.77 -1.53 -0.93
N VAL A 78 5.77 -0.84 -0.41
CA VAL A 78 4.48 -1.43 -0.03
C VAL A 78 3.35 -0.62 -0.64
N ASP A 79 2.24 -1.29 -0.93
CA ASP A 79 1.05 -0.62 -1.41
C ASP A 79 0.54 0.42 -0.42
N ARG A 80 -0.05 1.48 -0.92
CA ARG A 80 -0.68 2.48 -0.06
C ARG A 80 -1.87 1.90 0.69
N ASP A 81 -2.61 1.03 0.04
CA ASP A 81 -3.87 0.50 0.56
C ASP A 81 -4.79 1.64 1.07
N ARG A 82 -5.18 1.54 2.32
CA ARG A 82 -6.06 2.51 3.01
C ARG A 82 -5.31 3.32 4.08
N ARG A 83 -3.98 3.42 3.96
CA ARG A 83 -3.14 4.16 4.91
C ARG A 83 -3.39 5.65 4.82
N SER A 84 -3.42 6.29 5.97
CA SER A 84 -3.44 7.75 6.09
C SER A 84 -2.11 8.37 5.62
N ASP A 85 -2.12 9.66 5.31
CA ASP A 85 -0.90 10.37 4.94
C ASP A 85 0.15 10.36 6.07
N LYS A 86 -0.28 10.32 7.34
CA LYS A 86 0.61 10.20 8.50
C LYS A 86 1.32 8.84 8.55
N GLU A 87 0.58 7.75 8.31
CA GLU A 87 1.17 6.40 8.23
C GLU A 87 2.15 6.29 7.07
N VAL A 88 1.80 6.86 5.91
CA VAL A 88 2.69 6.91 4.74
C VAL A 88 3.97 7.68 5.05
N GLN A 89 3.87 8.84 5.69
CA GLN A 89 5.03 9.64 6.08
C GLN A 89 5.94 8.86 7.04
N TYR A 90 5.38 8.22 8.05
CA TYR A 90 6.13 7.38 8.98
C TYR A 90 6.91 6.24 8.28
N LEU A 91 6.28 5.57 7.31
CA LEU A 91 6.95 4.52 6.54
C LEU A 91 8.10 5.07 5.68
N ARG A 92 7.90 6.22 5.03
CA ARG A 92 8.93 6.89 4.22
C ARG A 92 10.17 7.26 5.04
N GLU A 93 10.01 7.68 6.29
CA GLU A 93 11.11 7.94 7.23
C GLU A 93 11.91 6.68 7.58
N LYS A 94 11.32 5.50 7.38
CA LYS A 94 11.95 4.18 7.59
C LYS A 94 12.50 3.55 6.30
N LYS A 95 12.71 4.34 5.25
CA LYS A 95 13.12 3.91 3.90
C LYS A 95 12.12 2.94 3.24
N ILE A 96 10.84 3.03 3.60
CA ILE A 96 9.77 2.24 3.00
C ILE A 96 8.93 3.18 2.16
N PHE A 97 9.02 3.05 0.86
CA PHE A 97 8.27 3.87 -0.09
C PHE A 97 6.83 3.36 -0.22
N VAL A 98 5.93 4.32 -0.32
CA VAL A 98 4.52 4.07 -0.53
C VAL A 98 4.09 4.91 -1.72
N PRO A 99 3.59 4.31 -2.81
CA PRO A 99 3.07 5.04 -3.96
C PRO A 99 1.92 5.98 -3.59
N ASP A 100 1.71 7.02 -4.41
CA ASP A 100 0.57 7.94 -4.22
C ASP A 100 -0.75 7.42 -4.82
N VAL A 101 -0.81 6.12 -5.09
CA VAL A 101 -2.00 5.37 -5.53
C VAL A 101 -2.26 4.21 -4.59
N ALA A 102 -3.50 3.69 -4.56
CA ALA A 102 -3.92 2.70 -3.56
C ALA A 102 -3.14 1.38 -3.67
N GLU A 103 -3.04 0.83 -4.87
CA GLU A 103 -2.40 -0.47 -5.16
C GLU A 103 -1.54 -0.37 -6.43
N ILE A 104 -0.70 -1.37 -6.68
CA ILE A 104 0.16 -1.42 -7.86
C ILE A 104 -0.63 -1.37 -9.16
N GLU A 105 -1.82 -1.97 -9.20
CA GLU A 105 -2.72 -1.92 -10.35
C GLU A 105 -3.10 -0.47 -10.72
N ASN A 106 -3.22 0.39 -9.73
CA ASN A 106 -3.52 1.81 -9.95
C ASN A 106 -2.35 2.57 -10.59
N ILE A 107 -1.10 2.09 -10.43
CA ILE A 107 0.07 2.65 -11.14
C ILE A 107 -0.12 2.50 -12.64
N LEU A 108 -0.64 1.35 -13.09
CA LEU A 108 -0.90 1.08 -14.50
C LEU A 108 -2.03 1.94 -15.07
N MET A 109 -2.89 2.49 -14.19
CA MET A 109 -3.99 3.39 -14.54
C MET A 109 -3.59 4.88 -14.56
N LEU A 110 -2.34 5.23 -14.24
CA LEU A 110 -1.88 6.61 -14.34
C LEU A 110 -1.98 7.12 -15.78
N GLU A 111 -2.41 8.37 -15.93
CA GLU A 111 -2.61 9.01 -17.24
C GLU A 111 -1.39 8.84 -18.16
N GLY A 112 -0.18 9.06 -17.63
CA GLY A 112 1.06 8.93 -18.41
C GLY A 112 1.29 7.51 -18.92
N VAL A 113 0.96 6.49 -18.10
CA VAL A 113 1.12 5.08 -18.48
C VAL A 113 0.10 4.70 -19.57
N ILE A 114 -1.18 5.06 -19.37
CA ILE A 114 -2.24 4.78 -20.37
C ILE A 114 -1.92 5.43 -21.70
N LYS A 115 -1.51 6.71 -21.69
CA LYS A 115 -1.14 7.43 -22.92
C LYS A 115 0.09 6.81 -23.60
N ALA A 116 1.11 6.40 -22.84
CA ALA A 116 2.28 5.72 -23.40
C ALA A 116 1.90 4.40 -24.10
N VAL A 117 1.05 3.59 -23.47
CA VAL A 117 0.54 2.34 -24.04
C VAL A 117 -0.32 2.61 -25.28
N ALA A 118 -1.19 3.63 -25.25
CA ALA A 118 -2.01 4.01 -26.39
C ALA A 118 -1.14 4.43 -27.59
N ARG A 119 -0.11 5.24 -27.36
CA ARG A 119 0.87 5.65 -28.38
C ARG A 119 1.58 4.44 -28.99
N TRP A 120 2.07 3.54 -28.14
CA TRP A 120 2.72 2.31 -28.60
C TRP A 120 1.78 1.45 -29.47
N ARG A 121 0.49 1.39 -29.10
CA ARG A 121 -0.56 0.71 -29.86
C ARG A 121 -1.07 1.51 -31.06
N LYS A 122 -0.49 2.68 -31.38
CA LYS A 122 -0.92 3.60 -32.46
C LYS A 122 -2.40 3.99 -32.36
N LYS A 123 -2.89 4.22 -31.13
CA LYS A 123 -4.25 4.70 -30.84
C LYS A 123 -4.21 6.14 -30.36
N ASP A 124 -5.34 6.83 -30.47
CA ASP A 124 -5.51 8.18 -29.94
C ASP A 124 -5.39 8.16 -28.40
N GLU A 125 -4.32 8.81 -27.91
CA GLU A 125 -3.96 8.82 -26.50
C GLU A 125 -5.03 9.48 -25.63
N ALA A 126 -5.60 10.60 -26.10
CA ALA A 126 -6.59 11.36 -25.35
C ALA A 126 -7.90 10.59 -25.25
N ASN A 127 -8.35 10.01 -26.37
CA ASN A 127 -9.59 9.22 -26.41
C ASN A 127 -9.47 7.95 -25.55
N VAL A 128 -8.33 7.23 -25.63
CA VAL A 128 -8.12 6.03 -24.81
C VAL A 128 -8.12 6.40 -23.33
N PHE A 129 -7.37 7.44 -22.93
CA PHE A 129 -7.36 7.89 -21.54
C PHE A 129 -8.72 8.29 -21.04
N GLN A 130 -9.49 9.07 -21.82
CA GLN A 130 -10.84 9.48 -21.40
C GLN A 130 -11.78 8.28 -21.16
N LYS A 131 -11.71 7.26 -22.02
CA LYS A 131 -12.51 6.04 -21.86
C LYS A 131 -12.13 5.29 -20.57
N VAL A 132 -10.85 5.10 -20.30
CA VAL A 132 -10.37 4.44 -19.08
C VAL A 132 -10.74 5.26 -17.83
N LYS A 133 -10.50 6.59 -17.87
CA LYS A 133 -10.90 7.49 -16.79
C LYS A 133 -12.38 7.38 -16.48
N MET A 134 -13.25 7.44 -17.50
CA MET A 134 -14.71 7.32 -17.32
C MET A 134 -15.11 5.97 -16.72
N ALA A 135 -14.50 4.87 -17.18
CA ALA A 135 -14.77 3.54 -16.65
C ALA A 135 -14.44 3.45 -15.16
N ILE A 136 -13.22 3.85 -14.77
CA ILE A 136 -12.77 3.83 -13.37
C ILE A 136 -13.62 4.76 -12.51
N MET A 137 -13.92 5.98 -12.96
CA MET A 137 -14.74 6.92 -12.21
C MET A 137 -16.16 6.38 -11.99
N ASN A 138 -16.76 5.73 -12.98
CA ASN A 138 -18.08 5.11 -12.87
C ASN A 138 -18.05 3.91 -11.91
N GLN A 139 -17.04 3.06 -12.00
CA GLN A 139 -16.86 1.94 -11.08
C GLN A 139 -16.71 2.43 -9.64
N PHE A 140 -15.81 3.38 -9.41
CA PHE A 140 -15.63 3.99 -8.08
C PHE A 140 -16.93 4.59 -7.54
N LYS A 141 -17.67 5.33 -8.38
CA LYS A 141 -18.98 5.89 -8.02
C LYS A 141 -19.97 4.83 -7.57
N SER A 142 -20.01 3.67 -8.24
CA SER A 142 -20.90 2.55 -7.86
C SER A 142 -20.50 1.89 -6.54
N GLU A 143 -19.22 1.89 -6.20
CA GLU A 143 -18.67 1.24 -5.01
C GLU A 143 -18.35 2.21 -3.87
N LEU A 144 -18.60 3.50 -4.03
CA LEU A 144 -18.17 4.58 -3.14
C LEU A 144 -18.42 4.26 -1.65
N ARG A 145 -19.63 3.83 -1.31
CA ARG A 145 -20.01 3.51 0.08
C ARG A 145 -19.25 2.28 0.62
N LYS A 146 -19.06 1.27 -0.22
CA LYS A 146 -18.26 0.08 0.11
C LYS A 146 -16.82 0.48 0.39
N GLN A 147 -16.21 1.28 -0.49
CA GLN A 147 -14.85 1.76 -0.31
C GLN A 147 -14.70 2.60 0.97
N ALA A 148 -15.63 3.51 1.25
CA ALA A 148 -15.62 4.28 2.50
C ALA A 148 -15.70 3.37 3.74
N LEU A 149 -16.59 2.35 3.73
CA LEU A 149 -16.70 1.39 4.82
C LEU A 149 -15.40 0.58 5.03
N GLU A 150 -14.74 0.15 3.96
CA GLU A 150 -13.48 -0.57 4.04
C GLU A 150 -12.33 0.30 4.58
N HIS A 151 -12.31 1.61 4.29
CA HIS A 151 -11.37 2.54 4.92
C HIS A 151 -11.63 2.67 6.43
N VAL A 152 -12.89 2.79 6.85
CA VAL A 152 -13.24 2.79 8.28
C VAL A 152 -12.79 1.49 8.95
N ARG A 153 -13.13 0.35 8.36
CA ARG A 153 -12.73 -0.97 8.86
C ARG A 153 -11.22 -1.09 9.03
N HIS A 154 -10.45 -0.65 8.04
CA HIS A 154 -8.99 -0.66 8.10
C HIS A 154 -8.47 0.17 9.28
N ARG A 155 -8.96 1.40 9.43
CA ARG A 155 -8.60 2.29 10.52
C ARG A 155 -8.95 1.67 11.89
N MET A 156 -10.15 1.13 12.04
CA MET A 156 -10.59 0.46 13.27
C MET A 156 -9.69 -0.72 13.62
N LYS A 157 -9.35 -1.56 12.64
CA LYS A 157 -8.46 -2.70 12.83
C LYS A 157 -7.07 -2.26 13.33
N ASN A 158 -6.47 -1.24 12.71
CA ASN A 158 -5.15 -0.77 13.10
C ASN A 158 -5.15 -0.17 14.51
N MET A 159 -6.17 0.59 14.85
CA MET A 159 -6.28 1.18 16.19
C MET A 159 -6.55 0.13 17.26
N ALA A 160 -7.40 -0.86 16.98
CA ALA A 160 -7.64 -1.96 17.90
C ALA A 160 -6.37 -2.79 18.15
N ALA A 161 -5.56 -3.04 17.13
CA ALA A 161 -4.28 -3.72 17.27
C ALA A 161 -3.34 -2.97 18.23
N VAL A 162 -3.20 -1.65 18.05
CA VAL A 162 -2.38 -0.80 18.95
C VAL A 162 -2.91 -0.80 20.39
N CYS A 163 -4.24 -0.88 20.58
CA CYS A 163 -4.86 -0.95 21.89
C CYS A 163 -4.56 -2.26 22.63
N ILE A 164 -4.69 -3.38 21.91
CA ILE A 164 -4.54 -4.72 22.48
C ILE A 164 -3.10 -4.99 22.89
N ASP A 165 -2.11 -4.37 22.23
CA ASP A 165 -0.70 -4.49 22.57
C ASP A 165 -0.30 -3.81 23.90
N ARG A 166 -1.22 -3.07 24.54
CA ARG A 166 -0.98 -2.44 25.85
C ARG A 166 -1.24 -3.43 26.98
N ARG A 167 -0.49 -3.27 28.08
CA ARG A 167 -0.75 -4.04 29.30
C ARG A 167 -1.90 -3.41 30.08
N PHE A 168 -2.92 -4.20 30.39
CA PHE A 168 -4.06 -3.82 31.23
C PHE A 168 -3.95 -4.50 32.60
N ARG A 169 -4.49 -3.87 33.66
CA ARG A 169 -4.48 -4.44 35.01
C ARG A 169 -5.57 -5.50 35.20
N ASP A 170 -6.72 -5.26 34.59
CA ASP A 170 -7.92 -6.06 34.71
C ASP A 170 -8.83 -5.87 33.49
N ILE A 171 -9.93 -6.62 33.46
CA ILE A 171 -10.89 -6.55 32.36
C ILE A 171 -11.59 -5.20 32.26
N GLY A 172 -11.89 -4.54 33.40
CA GLY A 172 -12.54 -3.24 33.44
C GLY A 172 -11.68 -2.16 32.75
N SER A 173 -10.37 -2.14 33.04
CA SER A 173 -9.45 -1.20 32.41
C SER A 173 -9.30 -1.42 30.88
N LEU A 174 -9.50 -2.65 30.40
CA LEU A 174 -9.56 -2.95 28.97
C LEU A 174 -10.89 -2.46 28.37
N GLU A 175 -12.02 -2.72 29.02
CA GLU A 175 -13.35 -2.29 28.54
C GLU A 175 -13.46 -0.77 28.47
N ASP A 176 -12.99 -0.05 29.50
CA ASP A 176 -12.95 1.42 29.52
C ASP A 176 -12.10 1.96 28.34
N HIS A 177 -10.92 1.39 28.16
CA HIS A 177 -10.03 1.81 27.08
C HIS A 177 -10.60 1.56 25.69
N ILE A 178 -11.30 0.44 25.46
CA ILE A 178 -11.99 0.16 24.18
C ILE A 178 -13.14 1.16 23.96
N SER A 179 -13.89 1.47 25.05
CA SER A 179 -15.00 2.43 24.98
C SER A 179 -14.50 3.83 24.64
N ASP A 180 -13.43 4.28 25.29
CA ASP A 180 -12.79 5.57 25.00
C ASP A 180 -12.26 5.64 23.56
N LEU A 181 -11.64 4.56 23.09
CA LEU A 181 -11.15 4.46 21.72
C LEU A 181 -12.28 4.58 20.69
N LEU A 182 -13.41 3.91 20.91
CA LEU A 182 -14.57 3.99 20.04
C LEU A 182 -15.18 5.40 20.01
N ASN A 183 -15.22 6.07 21.16
CA ASN A 183 -15.69 7.45 21.26
C ASN A 183 -14.73 8.43 20.55
N GLU A 184 -13.43 8.29 20.73
CA GLU A 184 -12.40 9.12 20.09
C GLU A 184 -12.39 8.93 18.57
N LEU A 185 -12.50 7.71 18.10
CA LEU A 185 -12.48 7.38 16.66
C LEU A 185 -13.73 7.80 15.92
N ASN A 186 -14.89 7.81 16.59
CA ASN A 186 -16.19 8.07 16.02
C ASN A 186 -16.36 7.49 14.60
N PRO A 187 -16.50 6.15 14.45
CA PRO A 187 -16.49 5.49 13.13
C PRO A 187 -17.56 6.03 12.17
N ARG A 188 -18.71 6.44 12.71
CA ARG A 188 -19.80 7.02 11.91
C ARG A 188 -19.40 8.36 11.31
N ALA A 189 -18.86 9.28 12.09
CA ALA A 189 -18.44 10.59 11.60
C ALA A 189 -17.34 10.44 10.53
N TYR A 190 -16.38 9.55 10.76
CA TYR A 190 -15.32 9.24 9.79
C TYR A 190 -15.87 8.64 8.48
N TYR A 191 -16.84 7.72 8.57
CA TYR A 191 -17.50 7.17 7.39
C TYR A 191 -18.24 8.27 6.58
N GLU A 192 -18.96 9.15 7.25
CA GLU A 192 -19.67 10.23 6.59
C GLU A 192 -18.73 11.26 5.95
N GLU A 193 -17.59 11.53 6.60
CA GLU A 193 -16.52 12.37 6.04
C GLU A 193 -15.97 11.76 4.75
N LEU A 194 -15.57 10.47 4.79
CA LEU A 194 -15.09 9.76 3.60
C LEU A 194 -16.12 9.75 2.47
N CYS A 195 -17.40 9.51 2.78
CA CYS A 195 -18.45 9.56 1.76
C CYS A 195 -18.54 10.95 1.13
N ARG A 196 -18.46 12.03 1.91
CA ARG A 196 -18.45 13.41 1.36
C ARG A 196 -17.25 13.66 0.46
N ASP A 197 -16.07 13.26 0.88
CA ASP A 197 -14.84 13.42 0.11
C ASP A 197 -14.87 12.62 -1.20
N PHE A 198 -15.29 11.37 -1.15
CA PHE A 198 -15.41 10.51 -2.32
C PHE A 198 -16.47 11.02 -3.32
N HIS A 199 -17.59 11.54 -2.82
CA HIS A 199 -18.56 12.22 -3.68
C HIS A 199 -17.96 13.46 -4.35
N ARG A 200 -17.16 14.25 -3.62
CA ARG A 200 -16.46 15.42 -4.15
C ARG A 200 -15.47 15.03 -5.25
N TYR A 201 -14.69 13.94 -5.07
CA TYR A 201 -13.77 13.45 -6.10
C TYR A 201 -14.51 13.07 -7.38
N VAL A 202 -15.62 12.35 -7.24
CA VAL A 202 -16.46 11.98 -8.40
C VAL A 202 -17.06 13.22 -9.08
N ALA A 203 -17.62 14.14 -8.31
CA ALA A 203 -18.28 15.35 -8.84
C ALA A 203 -17.29 16.26 -9.60
N ASN A 204 -16.05 16.37 -9.10
CA ASN A 204 -15.02 17.20 -9.71
C ASN A 204 -14.23 16.46 -10.81
N GLY A 205 -14.47 15.18 -11.05
CA GLY A 205 -13.68 14.37 -11.98
C GLY A 205 -12.22 14.21 -11.54
N ASP A 206 -11.96 14.27 -10.22
CA ASP A 206 -10.63 14.18 -9.63
C ASP A 206 -10.11 12.74 -9.66
N TYR A 207 -9.58 12.38 -10.81
CA TYR A 207 -9.08 11.04 -11.11
C TYR A 207 -7.92 10.61 -10.20
N ASN A 208 -7.00 11.52 -9.92
CA ASN A 208 -5.83 11.20 -9.09
C ASN A 208 -6.22 10.89 -7.65
N SER A 209 -7.14 11.66 -7.06
CA SER A 209 -7.67 11.37 -5.73
C SER A 209 -8.44 10.04 -5.70
N VAL A 210 -9.15 9.69 -6.78
CA VAL A 210 -9.78 8.36 -6.89
C VAL A 210 -8.73 7.26 -6.93
N LEU A 211 -7.70 7.35 -7.75
CA LEU A 211 -6.63 6.34 -7.78
C LEU A 211 -5.90 6.19 -6.44
N LYS A 212 -5.86 7.24 -5.63
CA LYS A 212 -5.23 7.22 -4.30
C LYS A 212 -6.02 6.43 -3.26
N VAL A 213 -7.35 6.32 -3.42
CA VAL A 213 -8.24 5.73 -2.42
C VAL A 213 -9.01 4.50 -2.91
N PHE A 214 -9.03 4.25 -4.21
CA PHE A 214 -9.75 3.15 -4.80
C PHE A 214 -8.90 1.86 -4.79
N ASN A 215 -9.18 1.04 -3.80
CA ASN A 215 -8.50 -0.25 -3.60
C ASN A 215 -9.36 -1.35 -4.23
N GLU A 216 -9.05 -1.72 -5.50
CA GLU A 216 -9.82 -2.70 -6.26
C GLU A 216 -8.91 -3.46 -7.25
N LYS A 217 -8.54 -4.68 -6.86
CA LYS A 217 -7.62 -5.55 -7.61
C LYS A 217 -8.15 -6.02 -8.97
N THR A 218 -9.45 -5.93 -9.19
CA THR A 218 -10.08 -6.40 -10.45
C THR A 218 -10.10 -5.34 -11.55
N MET A 219 -9.56 -4.14 -11.32
CA MET A 219 -9.53 -3.06 -12.32
C MET A 219 -8.86 -3.44 -13.64
N LEU A 220 -7.91 -4.39 -13.62
CA LEU A 220 -7.19 -4.85 -14.83
C LEU A 220 -7.95 -5.92 -15.62
N VAL A 221 -9.02 -6.48 -15.06
CA VAL A 221 -9.74 -7.63 -15.64
C VAL A 221 -10.99 -7.20 -16.41
N ASN A 222 -11.46 -5.97 -16.24
CA ASN A 222 -12.62 -5.36 -16.88
C ASN A 222 -12.17 -4.36 -17.95
#